data_60e5af7ca5fa65cdc06010680f392aa9
#
_entry.id   60e5af7ca5fa65cdc06010680f392aa9
#
_cell.length_a   1.000
_cell.length_b   1.000
_cell.length_c   1.000
_cell.angle_alpha   90.00
_cell.angle_beta   90.00
_cell.angle_gamma   90.00
#
_symmetry.space_group_name_H-M   'P 1'
#
loop_
_entity.id
_entity.type
_entity.pdbx_description
1 polymer ?
#
loop_
_entity_poly.entity_id
_entity_poly.type
_entity_poly.pdbx_seq_one_letter_code
_entity_poly.pdbx_strand_id
1 'polypeptide(L)'
;MKVAIVGASGAVGQEFLRVLEERNFPLDELVLFGSARSAGTKYNFRGKEIEVKLLQHNDDFKGIDVAFVSAGGGTSKEFEKTITKHGTIMIDNSSAFRMDKDVPLVVPEVNPEDARNTPRNVIANPNCSTIQMVVAL
;
A
#
# COMPACT_ATOMS: atom_id res chain seq x y z
N MET A 1 13.20 -0.66 -8.01
CA MET A 1 11.87 -0.19 -7.55
C MET A 1 11.93 0.14 -6.06
N LYS A 2 11.44 1.29 -5.69
CA LYS A 2 11.35 1.73 -4.30
C LYS A 2 9.90 1.58 -3.84
N VAL A 3 9.69 0.89 -2.73
CA VAL A 3 8.37 0.51 -2.22
C VAL A 3 8.14 1.08 -0.82
N ALA A 4 6.92 1.54 -0.56
CA ALA A 4 6.51 1.95 0.78
C ALA A 4 5.39 1.04 1.30
N ILE A 5 5.36 0.87 2.62
CA ILE A 5 4.22 0.29 3.32
C ILE A 5 3.69 1.35 4.28
N VAL A 6 2.42 1.70 4.14
CA VAL A 6 1.72 2.62 5.03
C VAL A 6 0.81 1.81 5.94
N GLY A 7 0.94 1.98 7.25
CA GLY A 7 0.30 1.12 8.23
C GLY A 7 1.14 -0.11 8.55
N ALA A 8 2.46 0.04 8.53
CA ALA A 8 3.41 -1.07 8.66
C ALA A 8 3.26 -1.86 9.96
N SER A 9 2.87 -1.21 11.05
CA SER A 9 2.75 -1.87 12.36
C SER A 9 1.44 -2.65 12.56
N GLY A 10 0.49 -2.52 11.64
CA GLY A 10 -0.78 -3.26 11.69
C GLY A 10 -0.60 -4.71 11.23
N ALA A 11 -1.64 -5.53 11.45
CA ALA A 11 -1.61 -6.95 11.08
C ALA A 11 -1.38 -7.14 9.58
N VAL A 12 -2.07 -6.37 8.73
CA VAL A 12 -1.90 -6.45 7.27
C VAL A 12 -0.54 -5.90 6.85
N GLY A 13 -0.07 -4.82 7.49
CA GLY A 13 1.27 -4.26 7.22
C GLY A 13 2.37 -5.27 7.49
N GLN A 14 2.27 -6.03 8.56
CA GLN A 14 3.21 -7.11 8.88
C GLN A 14 3.15 -8.24 7.85
N GLU A 15 1.95 -8.56 7.34
CA GLU A 15 1.81 -9.54 6.26
C GLU A 15 2.43 -9.04 4.96
N PHE A 16 2.34 -7.75 4.65
CA PHE A 16 3.05 -7.19 3.50
C PHE A 16 4.56 -7.46 3.60
N LEU A 17 5.15 -7.20 4.76
CA LEU A 17 6.57 -7.47 4.98
C LEU A 17 6.90 -8.94 4.74
N ARG A 18 6.11 -9.84 5.34
CA ARG A 18 6.33 -11.28 5.24
C ARG A 18 6.22 -11.76 3.79
N VAL A 19 5.18 -11.35 3.08
CA VAL A 19 4.93 -11.80 1.70
C VAL A 19 5.97 -11.23 0.73
N LEU A 20 6.34 -9.97 0.86
CA LEU A 20 7.36 -9.36 0.01
C LEU A 20 8.71 -10.07 0.16
N GLU A 21 9.08 -10.44 1.39
CA GLU A 21 10.31 -11.18 1.66
C GLU A 21 10.22 -12.62 1.13
N GLU A 22 9.15 -13.34 1.47
CA GLU A 22 8.93 -14.73 1.08
C GLU A 22 8.90 -14.91 -0.43
N ARG A 23 8.28 -13.97 -1.16
CA ARG A 23 8.20 -14.02 -2.61
C ARG A 23 9.38 -13.39 -3.33
N ASN A 24 10.38 -12.94 -2.59
CA ASN A 24 11.55 -12.26 -3.13
C ASN A 24 11.16 -11.14 -4.11
N PHE A 25 10.23 -10.29 -3.69
CA PHE A 25 9.71 -9.20 -4.51
C PHE A 25 10.85 -8.30 -5.00
N PRO A 26 10.87 -7.90 -6.29
CA PRO A 26 11.99 -7.16 -6.88
C PRO A 26 11.96 -5.68 -6.47
N LEU A 27 12.26 -5.40 -5.21
CA LEU A 27 12.41 -4.04 -4.69
C LEU A 27 13.86 -3.79 -4.29
N ASP A 28 14.30 -2.53 -4.45
CA ASP A 28 15.65 -2.09 -4.08
C ASP A 28 15.67 -1.45 -2.71
N GLU A 29 14.60 -0.73 -2.36
CA GLU A 29 14.48 -0.02 -1.10
C GLU A 29 13.06 -0.11 -0.57
N LEU A 30 12.93 -0.32 0.73
CA LEU A 30 11.65 -0.38 1.43
C LEU A 30 11.58 0.72 2.48
N VAL A 31 10.50 1.49 2.47
CA VAL A 31 10.23 2.55 3.46
C VAL A 31 8.94 2.22 4.19
N LEU A 32 8.95 2.34 5.51
CA LEU A 32 7.79 2.05 6.35
C LEU A 32 7.22 3.34 6.93
N PHE A 33 5.89 3.47 6.90
CA PHE A 33 5.18 4.61 7.46
C PHE A 33 4.10 4.17 8.43
N GLY A 34 3.86 4.96 9.44
CA GLY A 34 2.83 4.71 10.42
C GLY A 34 2.40 5.97 11.15
N SER A 35 1.52 5.81 12.14
CA SER A 35 1.07 6.90 13.01
C SER A 35 2.16 7.28 14.02
N ALA A 36 1.93 8.39 14.74
CA ALA A 36 2.82 8.83 15.82
C ALA A 36 3.04 7.72 16.87
N ARG A 37 2.07 6.85 17.04
CA ARG A 37 2.08 5.73 17.97
C ARG A 37 3.10 4.65 17.60
N SER A 38 3.31 4.43 16.29
CA SER A 38 4.20 3.40 15.78
C SER A 38 5.50 3.95 15.21
N ALA A 39 5.60 5.25 14.98
CA ALA A 39 6.82 5.87 14.48
C ALA A 39 7.99 5.57 15.41
N GLY A 40 9.12 5.22 14.82
CA GLY A 40 10.32 4.83 15.57
C GLY A 40 10.44 3.32 15.85
N THR A 41 9.36 2.55 15.67
CA THR A 41 9.41 1.09 15.77
C THR A 41 10.27 0.54 14.62
N LYS A 42 11.05 -0.48 14.89
CA LYS A 42 11.94 -1.11 13.90
C LYS A 42 11.49 -2.52 13.57
N TYR A 43 11.53 -2.84 12.29
CA TYR A 43 11.20 -4.18 11.79
C TYR A 43 12.34 -4.69 10.92
N ASN A 44 12.58 -5.99 10.98
CA ASN A 44 13.61 -6.64 10.16
C ASN A 44 13.01 -7.03 8.80
N PHE A 45 13.71 -6.67 7.74
CA PHE A 45 13.37 -7.05 6.37
C PHE A 45 14.65 -7.39 5.61
N ARG A 46 14.76 -8.63 5.13
CA ARG A 46 15.95 -9.11 4.40
C ARG A 46 17.25 -8.88 5.17
N GLY A 47 17.23 -9.09 6.49
CA GLY A 47 18.38 -8.91 7.35
C GLY A 47 18.73 -7.49 7.74
N LYS A 48 17.92 -6.51 7.33
CA LYS A 48 18.11 -5.09 7.69
C LYS A 48 16.99 -4.60 8.58
N GLU A 49 17.32 -3.79 9.57
CA GLU A 49 16.34 -3.09 10.39
C GLU A 49 15.84 -1.86 9.64
N ILE A 50 14.52 -1.72 9.56
CA ILE A 50 13.87 -0.55 8.94
C ILE A 50 13.01 0.12 9.97
N GLU A 51 13.24 1.41 10.19
CA GLU A 51 12.49 2.20 11.15
C GLU A 51 11.21 2.75 10.50
N VAL A 52 10.09 2.67 11.23
CA VAL A 52 8.83 3.26 10.80
C VAL A 52 8.90 4.77 10.92
N LYS A 53 8.64 5.46 9.83
CA LYS A 53 8.54 6.93 9.78
C LYS A 53 7.13 7.37 10.09
N LEU A 54 7.00 8.56 10.67
CA LEU A 54 5.70 9.18 10.84
C LEU A 54 5.12 9.56 9.47
N LEU A 55 3.88 9.14 9.20
CA LEU A 55 3.16 9.55 8.00
C LEU A 55 2.76 11.03 8.13
N GLN A 56 3.22 11.86 7.22
CA GLN A 56 3.00 13.30 7.24
C GLN A 56 2.69 13.84 5.84
N HIS A 57 2.07 15.02 5.79
CA HIS A 57 1.88 15.75 4.53
C HIS A 57 3.18 16.47 4.16
N ASN A 58 4.05 15.76 3.47
CA ASN A 58 5.36 16.27 3.04
C ASN A 58 5.76 15.58 1.72
N ASP A 59 7.05 15.61 1.38
CA ASP A 59 7.57 15.03 0.14
C ASP A 59 8.26 13.68 0.33
N ASP A 60 7.97 12.96 1.42
CA ASP A 60 8.61 11.67 1.70
C ASP A 60 8.33 10.60 0.64
N PHE A 61 7.24 10.74 -0.12
CA PHE A 61 6.91 9.79 -1.18
C PHE A 61 7.59 10.09 -2.51
N LYS A 62 8.36 11.16 -2.59
CA LYS A 62 9.14 11.47 -3.80
C LYS A 62 10.13 10.34 -4.08
N GLY A 63 10.07 9.79 -5.30
CA GLY A 63 10.92 8.69 -5.70
C GLY A 63 10.41 7.30 -5.32
N ILE A 64 9.30 7.21 -4.60
CA ILE A 64 8.66 5.92 -4.29
C ILE A 64 7.77 5.52 -5.47
N ASP A 65 7.95 4.30 -5.96
CA ASP A 65 7.21 3.79 -7.11
C ASP A 65 5.83 3.27 -6.72
N VAL A 66 5.76 2.48 -5.65
CA VAL A 66 4.53 1.83 -5.19
C VAL A 66 4.41 1.96 -3.68
N ALA A 67 3.20 2.26 -3.20
CA ALA A 67 2.87 2.27 -1.77
C ALA A 67 1.74 1.29 -1.51
N PHE A 68 2.00 0.30 -0.66
CA PHE A 68 0.96 -0.59 -0.14
C PHE A 68 0.37 0.05 1.11
N VAL A 69 -0.93 0.33 1.10
CA VAL A 69 -1.57 1.09 2.16
C VAL A 69 -2.62 0.26 2.89
N SER A 70 -2.46 0.12 4.19
CA SER A 70 -3.42 -0.53 5.06
C SER A 70 -3.45 0.18 6.41
N ALA A 71 -4.07 1.36 6.43
CA ALA A 71 -4.10 2.23 7.61
C ALA A 71 -5.51 2.76 7.92
N GLY A 72 -6.54 2.14 7.33
CA GLY A 72 -7.94 2.56 7.50
C GLY A 72 -8.38 3.58 6.45
N GLY A 73 -9.70 3.63 6.22
CA GLY A 73 -10.28 4.47 5.17
C GLY A 73 -10.06 5.97 5.38
N GLY A 74 -10.13 6.44 6.64
CA GLY A 74 -9.87 7.84 6.96
C GLY A 74 -8.47 8.28 6.59
N THR A 75 -7.47 7.48 6.95
CA THR A 75 -6.07 7.74 6.62
C THR A 75 -5.84 7.69 5.11
N SER A 76 -6.41 6.71 4.43
CA SER A 76 -6.29 6.61 2.97
C SER A 76 -6.85 7.84 2.26
N LYS A 77 -8.02 8.32 2.68
CA LYS A 77 -8.62 9.53 2.10
C LYS A 77 -7.79 10.77 2.38
N GLU A 78 -7.33 10.91 3.62
CA GLU A 78 -6.53 12.06 4.04
C GLU A 78 -5.21 12.16 3.26
N PHE A 79 -4.52 11.04 3.08
CA PHE A 79 -3.16 11.01 2.53
C PHE A 79 -3.07 10.63 1.05
N GLU A 80 -4.18 10.39 0.38
CA GLU A 80 -4.17 10.00 -1.04
C GLU A 80 -3.29 10.93 -1.88
N LYS A 81 -3.53 12.23 -1.81
CA LYS A 81 -2.79 13.20 -2.62
C LYS A 81 -1.34 13.31 -2.21
N THR A 82 -1.06 13.22 -0.91
CA THR A 82 0.31 13.23 -0.40
C THR A 82 1.10 12.04 -0.92
N ILE A 83 0.49 10.85 -0.93
CA ILE A 83 1.14 9.62 -1.40
C ILE A 83 1.36 9.66 -2.91
N THR A 84 0.37 10.12 -3.67
CA THR A 84 0.40 10.04 -5.14
C THR A 84 0.98 11.27 -5.83
N LYS A 85 1.21 12.32 -5.09
CA LYS A 85 1.65 13.65 -5.60
C LYS A 85 2.86 13.60 -6.55
N HIS A 86 3.80 12.72 -6.30
CA HIS A 86 5.01 12.58 -7.09
C HIS A 86 4.99 11.36 -8.03
N GLY A 87 3.82 10.80 -8.30
CA GLY A 87 3.67 9.68 -9.23
C GLY A 87 3.66 8.29 -8.60
N THR A 88 3.72 8.18 -7.28
CA THR A 88 3.60 6.89 -6.58
C THR A 88 2.24 6.26 -6.86
N ILE A 89 2.22 4.98 -7.21
CA ILE A 89 0.98 4.21 -7.32
C ILE A 89 0.61 3.71 -5.93
N MET A 90 -0.57 4.11 -5.47
CA MET A 90 -1.12 3.72 -4.17
C MET A 90 -2.02 2.49 -4.33
N ILE A 91 -1.64 1.38 -3.72
CA ILE A 91 -2.47 0.17 -3.67
C ILE A 91 -3.11 0.13 -2.29
N ASP A 92 -4.41 0.44 -2.24
CA ASP A 92 -5.12 0.65 -0.98
C ASP A 92 -5.96 -0.55 -0.57
N ASN A 93 -5.75 -1.02 0.65
CA ASN A 93 -6.47 -2.15 1.23
C ASN A 93 -7.68 -1.73 2.06
N SER A 94 -8.00 -0.44 2.15
CA SER A 94 -9.18 0.06 2.85
C SER A 94 -10.40 0.09 1.93
N SER A 95 -11.54 0.41 2.48
CA SER A 95 -12.78 0.59 1.71
C SER A 95 -12.92 1.99 1.10
N ALA A 96 -11.96 2.87 1.32
CA ALA A 96 -12.09 4.30 1.01
C ALA A 96 -12.46 4.59 -0.45
N PHE A 97 -11.88 3.85 -1.41
CA PHE A 97 -12.00 4.14 -2.83
C PHE A 97 -12.68 3.05 -3.64
N ARG A 98 -13.17 1.99 -2.99
CA ARG A 98 -13.73 0.82 -3.69
C ARG A 98 -14.91 1.14 -4.60
N MET A 99 -15.68 2.16 -4.27
CA MET A 99 -16.86 2.58 -5.03
C MET A 99 -16.60 3.78 -5.93
N ASP A 100 -15.39 4.32 -5.95
CA ASP A 100 -15.06 5.47 -6.78
C ASP A 100 -14.87 5.03 -8.24
N LYS A 101 -15.55 5.71 -9.17
CA LYS A 101 -15.54 5.35 -10.59
C LYS A 101 -14.17 5.49 -11.25
N ASP A 102 -13.36 6.42 -10.75
CA ASP A 102 -12.03 6.71 -11.28
C ASP A 102 -10.91 5.95 -10.55
N VAL A 103 -11.28 4.98 -9.71
CA VAL A 103 -10.32 4.09 -9.04
C VAL A 103 -10.66 2.64 -9.42
N PRO A 104 -9.75 1.93 -10.10
CA PRO A 104 -10.00 0.51 -10.42
C PRO A 104 -9.99 -0.35 -9.15
N LEU A 105 -10.98 -1.23 -9.06
CA LEU A 105 -11.07 -2.26 -8.05
C LEU A 105 -10.56 -3.55 -8.68
N VAL A 106 -9.38 -4.03 -8.25
CA VAL A 106 -8.66 -5.08 -8.96
C VAL A 106 -8.53 -6.36 -8.14
N VAL A 107 -8.92 -7.47 -8.75
CA VAL A 107 -8.58 -8.83 -8.33
C VAL A 107 -7.61 -9.36 -9.41
N PRO A 108 -6.32 -9.54 -9.12
CA PRO A 108 -5.32 -9.86 -10.15
C PRO A 108 -5.65 -11.09 -11.00
N GLU A 109 -6.31 -12.09 -10.41
CA GLU A 109 -6.69 -13.32 -11.10
C GLU A 109 -7.94 -13.15 -12.00
N VAL A 110 -8.66 -12.02 -11.87
CA VAL A 110 -9.93 -11.79 -12.57
C VAL A 110 -9.84 -10.64 -13.56
N ASN A 111 -9.35 -9.48 -13.13
CA ASN A 111 -9.31 -8.26 -13.96
C ASN A 111 -7.98 -7.50 -13.84
N PRO A 112 -6.82 -8.15 -14.07
CA PRO A 112 -5.52 -7.50 -13.92
C PRO A 112 -5.32 -6.31 -14.87
N GLU A 113 -5.94 -6.33 -16.04
CA GLU A 113 -5.84 -5.25 -17.02
C GLU A 113 -6.42 -3.92 -16.53
N ASP A 114 -7.37 -3.95 -15.60
CA ASP A 114 -7.95 -2.73 -15.04
C ASP A 114 -6.93 -1.93 -14.22
N ALA A 115 -5.87 -2.57 -13.74
CA ALA A 115 -4.79 -1.90 -13.03
C ALA A 115 -3.97 -0.96 -13.92
N ARG A 116 -4.10 -1.06 -15.23
CA ARG A 116 -3.39 -0.18 -16.18
C ARG A 116 -4.04 1.19 -16.33
N ASN A 117 -5.29 1.34 -15.89
CA ASN A 117 -6.00 2.59 -15.96
C ASN A 117 -6.18 3.17 -14.56
N THR A 118 -5.23 4.02 -14.15
CA THR A 118 -5.17 4.59 -12.81
C THR A 118 -5.12 6.12 -12.89
N PRO A 119 -6.24 6.79 -13.25
CA PRO A 119 -6.23 8.25 -13.43
C PRO A 119 -5.85 9.01 -12.16
N ARG A 120 -6.05 8.42 -10.97
CA ARG A 120 -5.66 9.02 -9.69
C ARG A 120 -4.42 8.38 -9.08
N ASN A 121 -3.74 7.48 -9.80
CA ASN A 121 -2.64 6.67 -9.28
C ASN A 121 -3.03 5.84 -8.06
N VAL A 122 -4.30 5.42 -7.97
CA VAL A 122 -4.82 4.59 -6.89
C VAL A 122 -5.44 3.32 -7.46
N ILE A 123 -5.12 2.19 -6.86
CA ILE A 123 -5.75 0.90 -7.11
C ILE A 123 -6.38 0.46 -5.79
N ALA A 124 -7.66 0.11 -5.82
CA ALA A 124 -8.36 -0.39 -4.65
C ALA A 124 -8.30 -1.92 -4.62
N ASN A 125 -8.00 -2.47 -3.44
CA ASN A 125 -8.04 -3.90 -3.20
C ASN A 125 -9.41 -4.26 -2.62
N PRO A 126 -10.10 -5.30 -3.14
CA PRO A 126 -11.41 -5.70 -2.62
C PRO A 126 -11.35 -6.20 -1.17
N ASN A 127 -12.53 -6.32 -0.54
CA ASN A 127 -12.66 -6.93 0.77
C ASN A 127 -12.03 -8.34 0.76
N CYS A 128 -11.33 -8.72 1.83
CA CYS A 128 -10.56 -9.96 1.88
C CYS A 128 -11.42 -11.22 1.64
N SER A 129 -12.64 -11.25 2.15
CA SER A 129 -13.57 -12.38 1.90
C SER A 129 -14.08 -12.37 0.46
N THR A 130 -14.37 -11.19 -0.09
CA THR A 130 -14.85 -11.04 -1.45
C THR A 130 -13.80 -11.47 -2.47
N ILE A 131 -12.55 -11.06 -2.29
CA ILE A 131 -11.46 -11.39 -3.24
C ILE A 131 -11.22 -12.90 -3.29
N GLN A 132 -11.27 -13.58 -2.15
CA GLN A 132 -11.12 -15.03 -2.10
C GLN A 132 -12.28 -15.74 -2.82
N MET A 133 -13.51 -15.28 -2.57
CA MET A 133 -14.71 -15.86 -3.19
C MET A 133 -14.72 -15.67 -4.70
N VAL A 134 -14.37 -14.49 -5.19
CA VAL A 134 -14.38 -14.18 -6.62
C VAL A 134 -13.34 -15.00 -7.39
N VAL A 135 -12.20 -15.28 -6.80
CA VAL A 135 -11.17 -16.14 -7.42
C VAL A 135 -11.68 -17.57 -7.59
N ALA A 136 -12.50 -18.05 -6.63
CA ALA A 136 -13.06 -19.41 -6.67
C ALA A 136 -14.23 -19.57 -7.65
N LEU A 137 -14.86 -18.49 -8.05
CA LEU A 137 -15.98 -18.51 -8.99
C LEU A 137 -15.50 -18.49 -10.44
#